data_6b806f0800b840f2e255514965de70fd
#
_entry.id   6b806f0800b840f2e255514965de70fd
#
_cell.length_a   1.000
_cell.length_b   1.000
_cell.length_c   1.000
_cell.angle_alpha   90.00
_cell.angle_beta   90.00
_cell.angle_gamma   90.00
#
_symmetry.space_group_name_H-M   'P 1'
#
loop_
_entity.id
_entity.type
_entity.pdbx_description
1 polymer ?
#
loop_
_entity_poly.entity_id
_entity_poly.type
_entity_poly.pdbx_seq_one_letter_code
_entity_poly.pdbx_strand_id
1 'polypeptide(L)'
;MTKGGIRIKAYKLLRKKKDGLLYPLFIHKQYSTPIGEWMQAECYPTKGFSVRTGWHCCFQPLAPHLKMKLSSGEERVWVECEVEDWESYDRPESQGGSWILAQRMKIIRELSDDEVIQLKAEYYGFA
;
A
#
# COMPACT_ATOMS: atom_id res chain seq x y z
N MET A 1 10.40 -4.95 -16.11
CA MET A 1 9.78 -3.96 -15.21
C MET A 1 9.46 -2.70 -15.99
N THR A 2 8.28 -2.15 -15.81
CA THR A 2 7.88 -0.91 -16.47
C THR A 2 8.08 0.26 -15.50
N LYS A 3 8.81 1.27 -15.97
CA LYS A 3 9.01 2.49 -15.18
C LYS A 3 8.08 3.58 -15.67
N GLY A 4 7.27 4.14 -14.75
CA GLY A 4 6.34 5.21 -15.05
C GLY A 4 6.83 6.55 -14.52
N GLY A 5 6.82 7.58 -15.39
CA GLY A 5 7.12 8.94 -15.02
C GLY A 5 5.87 9.78 -14.70
N ILE A 6 4.69 9.19 -14.86
CA ILE A 6 3.41 9.87 -14.68
C ILE A 6 2.85 9.52 -13.31
N ARG A 7 2.24 10.51 -12.65
CA ARG A 7 1.52 10.28 -11.40
C ARG A 7 0.33 9.39 -11.66
N ILE A 8 0.17 8.33 -10.84
CA ILE A 8 -0.97 7.43 -10.92
C ILE A 8 -1.58 7.24 -9.54
N LYS A 9 -2.81 6.77 -9.55
CA LYS A 9 -3.50 6.32 -8.34
C LYS A 9 -3.00 4.92 -7.98
N ALA A 10 -2.79 4.69 -6.68
CA ALA A 10 -2.37 3.41 -6.16
C ALA A 10 -3.07 3.15 -4.83
N TYR A 11 -2.92 1.93 -4.32
CA TYR A 11 -3.54 1.52 -3.05
C TYR A 11 -2.50 0.86 -2.18
N LYS A 12 -2.57 1.15 -0.88
CA LYS A 12 -1.62 0.60 0.09
C LYS A 12 -2.35 0.16 1.34
N LEU A 13 -1.93 -0.97 1.90
CA LEU A 13 -2.43 -1.47 3.16
C LEU A 13 -1.54 -0.97 4.29
N LEU A 14 -2.13 -0.33 5.29
CA LEU A 14 -1.43 0.24 6.43
C LEU A 14 -2.06 -0.28 7.72
N ARG A 15 -1.33 -0.12 8.85
CA ARG A 15 -1.87 -0.42 10.17
C ARG A 15 -2.52 0.84 10.74
N LYS A 16 -3.68 0.68 11.33
CA LYS A 16 -4.33 1.74 12.09
C LYS A 16 -4.24 1.40 13.57
N LYS A 17 -3.55 2.23 14.32
CA LYS A 17 -3.36 2.03 15.76
C LYS A 17 -4.47 2.73 16.55
N LYS A 18 -4.48 2.50 17.86
CA LYS A 18 -5.49 3.08 18.77
C LYS A 18 -5.46 4.61 18.80
N ASP A 19 -4.32 5.22 18.45
CA ASP A 19 -4.20 6.68 18.35
C ASP A 19 -4.91 7.25 17.12
N GLY A 20 -5.44 6.39 16.24
CA GLY A 20 -6.12 6.80 15.00
C GLY A 20 -5.18 7.08 13.86
N LEU A 21 -3.87 6.98 14.06
CA LEU A 21 -2.87 7.25 13.03
C LEU A 21 -2.55 6.00 12.21
N LEU A 22 -2.02 6.21 11.01
CA LEU A 22 -1.65 5.15 10.08
C LEU A 22 -0.15 4.90 10.14
N TYR A 23 0.24 3.62 10.05
CA TYR A 23 1.63 3.20 10.14
C TYR A 23 1.92 2.15 9.07
N PRO A 24 3.16 2.11 8.54
CA PRO A 24 3.56 1.03 7.62
C PRO A 24 3.44 -0.34 8.29
N LEU A 25 3.22 -1.39 7.48
CA LEU A 25 3.04 -2.75 8.01
C LEU A 25 4.34 -3.36 8.55
N PHE A 26 5.44 -3.19 7.84
CA PHE A 26 6.66 -3.96 8.12
C PHE A 26 7.90 -3.09 8.32
N ILE A 27 8.21 -2.21 7.37
CA ILE A 27 9.43 -1.41 7.38
C ILE A 27 9.13 -0.05 7.97
N HIS A 28 9.99 0.41 8.90
CA HIS A 28 9.87 1.72 9.54
C HIS A 28 8.51 1.91 10.25
N LYS A 29 8.00 0.83 10.82
CA LYS A 29 6.62 0.73 11.30
C LYS A 29 6.32 1.51 12.58
N GLN A 30 7.32 2.09 13.23
CA GLN A 30 7.13 2.92 14.42
C GLN A 30 6.81 4.38 14.10
N TYR A 31 6.91 4.79 12.83
CA TYR A 31 6.65 6.16 12.41
C TYR A 31 5.34 6.24 11.63
N SER A 32 4.49 7.20 12.01
CA SER A 32 3.20 7.38 11.33
C SER A 32 3.38 7.95 9.93
N THR A 33 2.42 7.63 9.05
CA THR A 33 2.39 8.16 7.68
C THR A 33 1.28 9.19 7.59
N PRO A 34 1.60 10.48 7.37
CA PRO A 34 0.58 11.52 7.33
C PRO A 34 -0.26 11.45 6.05
N ILE A 35 -1.51 11.90 6.16
CA ILE A 35 -2.41 12.02 5.00
C ILE A 35 -2.19 13.39 4.36
N GLY A 36 -2.14 13.41 3.02
CA GLY A 36 -2.06 14.67 2.27
C GLY A 36 -0.66 15.22 2.06
N GLU A 37 0.36 14.50 2.47
CA GLU A 37 1.75 14.95 2.31
C GLU A 37 2.53 14.00 1.41
N TRP A 38 3.33 14.57 0.52
CA TRP A 38 4.26 13.77 -0.29
C TRP A 38 5.40 13.26 0.59
N MET A 39 5.63 11.95 0.50
CA MET A 39 6.70 11.28 1.24
C MET A 39 7.69 10.67 0.26
N GLN A 40 8.97 11.00 0.46
CA GLN A 40 10.07 10.40 -0.30
C GLN A 40 10.40 9.03 0.31
N ALA A 41 10.64 8.05 -0.55
CA ALA A 41 11.06 6.73 -0.08
C ALA A 41 12.47 6.80 0.51
N GLU A 42 12.66 6.06 1.61
CA GLU A 42 13.95 5.95 2.27
C GLU A 42 14.28 4.47 2.41
N CYS A 43 15.57 4.15 2.42
CA CYS A 43 16.02 2.77 2.54
C CYS A 43 16.17 2.42 4.03
N TYR A 44 15.34 1.47 4.49
CA TYR A 44 15.42 0.95 5.86
C TYR A 44 15.69 -0.55 5.80
N PRO A 45 16.96 -0.96 5.67
CA PRO A 45 17.29 -2.38 5.62
C PRO A 45 16.82 -3.09 6.88
N THR A 46 16.00 -4.11 6.71
CA THR A 46 15.47 -4.91 7.82
C THR A 46 15.66 -6.38 7.48
N LYS A 47 16.09 -7.17 8.47
CA LYS A 47 16.31 -8.59 8.28
C LYS A 47 15.06 -9.24 7.69
N GLY A 48 15.22 -10.00 6.60
CA GLY A 48 14.14 -10.69 5.93
C GLY A 48 13.42 -9.88 4.87
N PHE A 49 13.76 -8.59 4.69
CA PHE A 49 13.14 -7.72 3.70
C PHE A 49 14.15 -7.26 2.66
N SER A 50 13.65 -6.94 1.46
CA SER A 50 14.46 -6.36 0.41
C SER A 50 15.04 -5.02 0.84
N VAL A 51 16.27 -4.74 0.43
CA VAL A 51 16.91 -3.44 0.66
C VAL A 51 16.50 -2.40 -0.39
N ARG A 52 15.58 -2.76 -1.31
CA ARG A 52 15.12 -1.82 -2.34
C ARG A 52 14.38 -0.66 -1.69
N THR A 53 14.79 0.56 -2.06
CA THR A 53 14.12 1.78 -1.63
C THR A 53 12.82 1.95 -2.41
N GLY A 54 11.71 2.14 -1.72
CA GLY A 54 10.44 2.40 -2.38
C GLY A 54 9.24 2.09 -1.50
N TRP A 55 8.12 2.73 -1.85
CA TRP A 55 6.80 2.44 -1.27
C TRP A 55 6.16 1.32 -2.06
N HIS A 56 5.85 0.21 -1.39
CA HIS A 56 5.19 -0.94 -2.02
C HIS A 56 3.69 -0.70 -2.02
N CYS A 57 3.13 -0.55 -3.21
CA CYS A 57 1.71 -0.27 -3.39
C CYS A 57 1.09 -1.25 -4.38
N CYS A 58 -0.24 -1.28 -4.42
CA CYS A 58 -0.99 -2.12 -5.33
C CYS A 58 -1.75 -1.28 -6.34
N PHE A 59 -2.02 -1.84 -7.53
CA PHE A 59 -2.87 -1.19 -8.52
C PHE A 59 -4.34 -1.22 -8.11
N GLN A 60 -4.72 -2.20 -7.26
CA GLN A 60 -6.05 -2.34 -6.69
C GLN A 60 -5.91 -2.66 -5.21
N PRO A 61 -6.94 -2.43 -4.37
CA PRO A 61 -6.87 -2.78 -2.95
C PRO A 61 -7.03 -4.29 -2.77
N LEU A 62 -6.03 -5.02 -3.23
CA LEU A 62 -6.03 -6.48 -3.28
C LEU A 62 -4.64 -7.00 -2.92
N ALA A 63 -4.54 -7.60 -1.75
CA ALA A 63 -3.33 -8.29 -1.29
C ALA A 63 -3.76 -9.54 -0.52
N PRO A 64 -4.10 -10.64 -1.24
CA PRO A 64 -4.70 -11.82 -0.61
C PRO A 64 -3.87 -12.47 0.49
N HIS A 65 -2.55 -12.31 0.45
CA HIS A 65 -1.64 -12.87 1.45
C HIS A 65 -1.57 -12.07 2.75
N LEU A 66 -2.20 -10.89 2.80
CA LEU A 66 -2.16 -10.03 3.98
C LEU A 66 -3.49 -10.08 4.74
N LYS A 67 -3.41 -10.28 6.04
CA LYS A 67 -4.60 -10.30 6.90
C LYS A 67 -5.07 -8.89 7.22
N MET A 68 -6.38 -8.69 7.26
CA MET A 68 -6.98 -7.40 7.58
C MET A 68 -7.08 -7.15 9.09
N LYS A 69 -7.25 -8.20 9.88
CA LYS A 69 -7.32 -8.09 11.34
C LYS A 69 -6.27 -8.96 11.99
N LEU A 70 -5.66 -8.44 13.02
CA LEU A 70 -4.64 -9.14 13.79
C LEU A 70 -5.20 -9.52 15.17
N SER A 71 -4.65 -10.59 15.74
CA SER A 71 -5.02 -11.04 17.08
C SER A 71 -4.73 -10.00 18.17
N SER A 72 -3.80 -9.07 17.91
CA SER A 72 -3.47 -7.98 18.81
C SER A 72 -4.56 -6.91 18.91
N GLY A 73 -5.58 -6.96 18.04
CA GLY A 73 -6.62 -5.94 17.96
C GLY A 73 -6.26 -4.74 17.09
N GLU A 74 -5.05 -4.70 16.53
CA GLU A 74 -4.72 -3.68 15.54
C GLU A 74 -5.46 -3.96 14.24
N GLU A 75 -5.89 -2.90 13.56
CA GLU A 75 -6.56 -3.01 12.28
C GLU A 75 -5.60 -2.68 11.15
N ARG A 76 -5.86 -3.28 10.00
CA ARG A 76 -5.24 -2.91 8.74
C ARG A 76 -6.29 -2.28 7.87
N VAL A 77 -5.93 -1.17 7.23
CA VAL A 77 -6.86 -0.42 6.39
C VAL A 77 -6.22 -0.14 5.05
N TRP A 78 -7.03 -0.12 4.00
CA TRP A 78 -6.60 0.30 2.68
C TRP A 78 -6.70 1.80 2.56
N VAL A 79 -5.69 2.41 1.95
CA VAL A 79 -5.70 3.84 1.63
C VAL A 79 -5.55 4.03 0.13
N GLU A 80 -6.16 5.08 -0.39
CA GLU A 80 -5.95 5.54 -1.75
C GLU A 80 -4.75 6.48 -1.73
N CYS A 81 -3.83 6.29 -2.67
CA CYS A 81 -2.61 7.07 -2.77
C CYS A 81 -2.43 7.62 -4.17
N GLU A 82 -1.60 8.65 -4.30
CA GLU A 82 -0.97 9.03 -5.54
C GLU A 82 0.51 8.72 -5.44
N VAL A 83 1.09 8.21 -6.52
CA VAL A 83 2.52 7.85 -6.56
C VAL A 83 3.19 8.45 -7.79
N GLU A 84 4.48 8.76 -7.64
CA GLU A 84 5.36 9.26 -8.70
C GLU A 84 6.66 8.48 -8.69
N ASP A 85 7.38 8.51 -9.83
CA ASP A 85 8.65 7.78 -10.00
C ASP A 85 8.50 6.32 -9.59
N TRP A 86 7.55 5.65 -10.22
CA TRP A 86 7.18 4.30 -9.87
C TRP A 86 7.62 3.30 -10.93
N GLU A 87 7.75 2.04 -10.49
CA GLU A 87 8.00 0.89 -11.35
C GLU A 87 6.99 -0.19 -10.99
N SER A 88 6.59 -0.99 -11.98
CA SER A 88 5.80 -2.18 -11.69
C SER A 88 6.73 -3.38 -11.53
N TYR A 89 6.34 -4.32 -10.68
CA TYR A 89 7.05 -5.58 -10.54
C TYR A 89 6.07 -6.71 -10.30
N ASP A 90 6.48 -7.93 -10.67
CA ASP A 90 5.62 -9.09 -10.58
C ASP A 90 5.74 -9.77 -9.23
N ARG A 91 4.61 -10.27 -8.76
CA ARG A 91 4.50 -11.13 -7.58
C ARG A 91 3.58 -12.29 -7.92
N PRO A 92 3.63 -13.39 -7.14
CA PRO A 92 2.69 -14.50 -7.37
C PRO A 92 1.23 -14.03 -7.34
N GLU A 93 0.38 -14.69 -8.10
CA GLU A 93 -1.06 -14.40 -8.12
C GLU A 93 -1.68 -14.44 -6.71
N SER A 94 -1.20 -15.36 -5.87
CA SER A 94 -1.64 -15.45 -4.48
C SER A 94 -1.32 -14.22 -3.64
N GLN A 95 -0.45 -13.35 -4.14
CA GLN A 95 -0.07 -12.09 -3.49
C GLN A 95 -0.55 -10.86 -4.27
N GLY A 96 -1.45 -11.05 -5.23
CA GLY A 96 -2.06 -9.95 -5.96
C GLY A 96 -1.53 -9.70 -7.37
N GLY A 97 -0.56 -10.49 -7.84
CA GLY A 97 -0.01 -10.35 -9.20
C GLY A 97 1.00 -9.22 -9.33
N SER A 98 0.65 -8.13 -9.99
CA SER A 98 1.58 -7.01 -10.18
C SER A 98 1.44 -5.97 -9.08
N TRP A 99 2.58 -5.47 -8.61
CA TRP A 99 2.65 -4.44 -7.59
C TRP A 99 3.43 -3.23 -8.10
N ILE A 100 3.41 -2.17 -7.31
CA ILE A 100 4.09 -0.90 -7.60
C ILE A 100 5.18 -0.67 -6.57
N LEU A 101 6.35 -0.21 -7.04
CA LEU A 101 7.41 0.28 -6.18
C LEU A 101 7.61 1.76 -6.54
N ALA A 102 7.24 2.66 -5.65
CA ALA A 102 7.24 4.09 -5.91
C ALA A 102 8.26 4.82 -5.05
N GLN A 103 8.92 5.83 -5.62
CA GLN A 103 9.89 6.64 -4.89
C GLN A 103 9.20 7.76 -4.11
N ARG A 104 8.04 8.21 -4.57
CA ARG A 104 7.24 9.24 -3.89
C ARG A 104 5.79 8.80 -3.78
N MET A 105 5.20 9.02 -2.62
CA MET A 105 3.82 8.63 -2.34
C MET A 105 3.13 9.70 -1.51
N LYS A 106 1.87 9.96 -1.83
CA LYS A 106 0.99 10.79 -1.01
C LYS A 106 -0.28 10.00 -0.70
N ILE A 107 -0.62 9.87 0.58
CA ILE A 107 -1.88 9.25 0.98
C ILE A 107 -2.99 10.27 0.81
N ILE A 108 -4.02 9.90 0.05
CA ILE A 108 -5.15 10.79 -0.22
C ILE A 108 -6.22 10.63 0.85
N ARG A 109 -6.60 9.37 1.13
CA ARG A 109 -7.66 9.08 2.09
C ARG A 109 -7.69 7.60 2.46
N GLU A 110 -8.28 7.31 3.60
CA GLU A 110 -8.60 5.95 4.02
C GLU A 110 -9.87 5.49 3.28
N LEU A 111 -9.89 4.23 2.86
CA LEU A 111 -11.05 3.62 2.21
C LEU A 111 -11.95 2.95 3.23
N SER A 112 -13.26 3.04 3.03
CA SER A 112 -14.21 2.25 3.78
C SER A 112 -14.21 0.80 3.29
N ASP A 113 -14.75 -0.12 4.10
CA ASP A 113 -14.89 -1.51 3.69
C ASP A 113 -15.75 -1.65 2.43
N ASP A 114 -16.81 -0.87 2.31
CA ASP A 114 -17.67 -0.88 1.13
C ASP A 114 -16.94 -0.42 -0.12
N GLU A 115 -16.09 0.60 0.00
CA GLU A 115 -15.29 1.07 -1.12
C GLU A 115 -14.29 0.00 -1.58
N VAL A 116 -13.68 -0.70 -0.64
CA VAL A 116 -12.75 -1.80 -0.95
C VAL A 116 -13.49 -2.92 -1.68
N ILE A 117 -14.67 -3.30 -1.21
CA ILE A 117 -15.50 -4.33 -1.85
C ILE A 117 -15.85 -3.92 -3.28
N GLN A 118 -16.28 -2.68 -3.49
CA GLN A 118 -16.65 -2.18 -4.81
C GLN A 118 -15.46 -2.18 -5.78
N LEU A 119 -14.30 -1.74 -5.33
CA LEU A 119 -13.10 -1.70 -6.17
C LEU A 119 -12.63 -3.11 -6.54
N LYS A 120 -12.72 -4.07 -5.63
CA LYS A 120 -12.43 -5.47 -5.93
C LYS A 120 -13.40 -6.05 -6.95
N ALA A 121 -14.69 -5.74 -6.82
CA ALA A 121 -15.71 -6.20 -7.75
C ALA A 121 -15.43 -5.66 -9.16
N GLU A 122 -15.06 -4.41 -9.29
CA GLU A 122 -14.67 -3.80 -10.56
C GLU A 122 -13.46 -4.50 -11.17
N TYR A 123 -12.46 -4.80 -10.35
CA TYR A 123 -11.24 -5.48 -10.79
C TYR A 123 -11.56 -6.87 -11.35
N TYR A 124 -12.46 -7.61 -10.70
CA TYR A 124 -12.86 -8.95 -11.14
C TYR A 124 -13.96 -8.92 -12.21
N GLY A 125 -14.47 -7.76 -12.57
CA GLY A 125 -15.52 -7.65 -13.59
C GLY A 125 -16.91 -7.99 -13.11
N PHE A 126 -17.19 -7.88 -11.81
CA PHE A 126 -18.49 -8.17 -11.21
C PHE A 126 -19.37 -6.93 -11.03
N ALA A 127 -18.83 -5.77 -11.28
CA ALA A 127 -19.55 -4.52 -11.07
C ALA A 127 -20.56 -4.24 -12.16
#